data_b96b1ecdd8a5aada315aebcdf0a03076
#
_entry.id   b96b1ecdd8a5aada315aebcdf0a03076
#
_cell.length_a   1.000
_cell.length_b   1.000
_cell.length_c   1.000
_cell.angle_alpha   90.00
_cell.angle_beta   90.00
_cell.angle_gamma   90.00
#
_symmetry.space_group_name_H-M   'P 1'
#
loop_
_entity.id
_entity.type
_entity.pdbx_description
1 polymer ?
#
loop_
_entity_poly.entity_id
_entity_poly.type
_entity_poly.pdbx_seq_one_letter_code
_entity_poly.pdbx_strand_id
1 'polypeptide(L)'
;MSAPIKLLAALLASLAAGAAVAAGGDLGQVAKQPTNWTAIIMFGIFVAGTLWVTKWAAAKTKSAADFYTAGGGITGFQNGLAIAGDYMSAASFLGISAAVMATGYDGLIYSIGFLVGWPIITFLMAERLRNLGKFTFADVAGYRFQQGPIRAFAASGTLVVVAFYLIAQMVGAGQLIKLLFGLEYWMAVVIVGALMMVYVLFGGMTATTWVQIIKAVLLLLGVSFMAFMVLAQYGFSPEALFTKAVEVKTQLGLNAGKSPEDAAKAGLSIMGPGGFIKDPISAISFGMALMFGTAGLPHILMRFFTVPDAKEARKSVFWATTWIGYFYILTFIIGFGAIVLVS
;
A
#
# COMPACT_ATOMS: atom_id res chain seq x y z
N MET A 1 20.41 -9.39 -29.87
CA MET A 1 19.35 -8.54 -29.30
C MET A 1 19.54 -7.12 -29.80
N SER A 2 18.53 -6.55 -30.44
CA SER A 2 18.56 -5.17 -30.95
C SER A 2 18.63 -4.14 -29.78
N ALA A 3 19.19 -2.96 -30.04
CA ALA A 3 19.34 -1.90 -29.06
C ALA A 3 18.04 -1.62 -28.25
N PRO A 4 16.83 -1.56 -28.87
CA PRO A 4 15.59 -1.32 -28.13
C PRO A 4 15.24 -2.44 -27.13
N ILE A 5 15.60 -3.69 -27.41
CA ILE A 5 15.35 -4.81 -26.48
C ILE A 5 16.27 -4.70 -25.24
N LYS A 6 17.53 -4.29 -25.44
CA LYS A 6 18.46 -4.04 -24.31
C LYS A 6 18.00 -2.88 -23.45
N LEU A 7 17.50 -1.80 -24.06
CA LEU A 7 16.97 -0.64 -23.34
C LEU A 7 15.73 -1.01 -22.55
N LEU A 8 14.81 -1.75 -23.12
CA LEU A 8 13.62 -2.25 -22.44
C LEU A 8 13.97 -3.17 -21.28
N ALA A 9 14.92 -4.10 -21.48
CA ALA A 9 15.39 -4.99 -20.43
C ALA A 9 16.07 -4.23 -19.28
N ALA A 10 16.87 -3.21 -19.57
CA ALA A 10 17.49 -2.35 -18.57
C ALA A 10 16.45 -1.52 -17.79
N LEU A 11 15.44 -0.99 -18.49
CA LEU A 11 14.33 -0.26 -17.88
C LEU A 11 13.49 -1.18 -16.97
N LEU A 12 13.20 -2.38 -17.42
CA LEU A 12 12.48 -3.39 -16.64
C LEU A 12 13.29 -3.83 -15.40
N ALA A 13 14.61 -4.01 -15.54
CA ALA A 13 15.48 -4.35 -14.43
C ALA A 13 15.57 -3.22 -13.38
N SER A 14 15.66 -1.95 -13.82
CA SER A 14 15.69 -0.80 -12.90
C SER A 14 14.36 -0.60 -12.16
N LEU A 15 13.24 -0.82 -12.85
CA LEU A 15 11.91 -0.78 -12.25
C LEU A 15 11.70 -1.95 -11.26
N ALA A 16 12.19 -3.15 -11.58
CA ALA A 16 12.14 -4.30 -10.67
C ALA A 16 12.94 -4.07 -9.39
N ALA A 17 14.13 -3.45 -9.48
CA ALA A 17 14.93 -3.07 -8.33
C ALA A 17 14.20 -2.03 -7.44
N GLY A 18 13.54 -1.03 -8.04
CA GLY A 18 12.73 -0.04 -7.32
C GLY A 18 11.52 -0.67 -6.61
N ALA A 19 10.86 -1.64 -7.25
CA ALA A 19 9.73 -2.35 -6.64
C ALA A 19 10.16 -3.24 -5.46
N ALA A 20 11.33 -3.87 -5.53
CA ALA A 20 11.88 -4.67 -4.44
C ALA A 20 12.19 -3.84 -3.18
N VAL A 21 12.69 -2.60 -3.36
CA VAL A 21 12.92 -1.67 -2.25
C VAL A 21 11.59 -1.18 -1.64
N ALA A 22 10.56 -0.97 -2.46
CA ALA A 22 9.23 -0.56 -2.00
C ALA A 22 8.46 -1.67 -1.26
N ALA A 23 8.89 -2.93 -1.40
CA ALA A 23 8.25 -4.08 -0.74
C ALA A 23 8.61 -4.24 0.76
N GLY A 24 9.43 -3.33 1.29
CA GLY A 24 10.08 -3.51 2.59
C GLY A 24 11.42 -4.24 2.44
N GLY A 25 12.41 -3.84 3.23
CA GLY A 25 13.73 -4.49 3.22
C GLY A 25 13.64 -5.99 3.48
N ASP A 26 14.59 -6.75 2.97
CA ASP A 26 14.78 -8.13 3.39
C ASP A 26 14.93 -8.16 4.92
N LEU A 27 13.99 -8.84 5.58
CA LEU A 27 14.04 -9.00 7.05
C LEU A 27 15.23 -9.84 7.51
N GLY A 28 16.15 -10.18 6.60
CA GLY A 28 17.33 -11.01 6.86
C GLY A 28 16.97 -12.46 7.21
N GLN A 29 17.93 -13.18 7.78
CA GLN A 29 17.68 -14.50 8.35
C GLN A 29 16.98 -14.32 9.70
N VAL A 30 15.67 -14.14 9.68
CA VAL A 30 14.87 -14.13 10.91
C VAL A 30 14.96 -15.52 11.54
N ALA A 31 15.39 -15.58 12.79
CA ALA A 31 15.41 -16.83 13.56
C ALA A 31 14.00 -17.48 13.48
N LYS A 32 13.98 -18.78 13.18
CA LYS A 32 12.73 -19.52 13.03
C LYS A 32 11.93 -19.42 14.33
N GLN A 33 10.88 -18.64 14.32
CA GLN A 33 9.99 -18.47 15.48
C GLN A 33 9.16 -19.75 15.68
N PRO A 34 8.81 -20.09 16.91
CA PRO A 34 7.89 -21.19 17.17
C PRO A 34 6.53 -20.92 16.50
N THR A 35 5.93 -21.97 15.98
CA THR A 35 4.64 -21.86 15.24
C THR A 35 3.56 -21.20 16.11
N ASN A 36 3.05 -20.06 15.67
CA ASN A 36 2.01 -19.32 16.38
C ASN A 36 0.61 -19.80 15.96
N TRP A 37 0.11 -20.83 16.63
CA TRP A 37 -1.20 -21.42 16.34
C TRP A 37 -2.35 -20.42 16.44
N THR A 38 -2.31 -19.49 17.38
CA THR A 38 -3.35 -18.46 17.51
C THR A 38 -3.42 -17.58 16.28
N ALA A 39 -2.28 -17.10 15.79
CA ALA A 39 -2.22 -16.30 14.57
C ALA A 39 -2.66 -17.07 13.32
N ILE A 40 -2.28 -18.36 13.23
CA ILE A 40 -2.68 -19.26 12.14
C ILE A 40 -4.21 -19.46 12.12
N ILE A 41 -4.82 -19.73 13.27
CA ILE A 41 -6.27 -19.91 13.39
C ILE A 41 -7.00 -18.61 13.02
N MET A 42 -6.57 -17.47 13.54
CA MET A 42 -7.15 -16.16 13.20
C MET A 42 -7.04 -15.86 11.70
N PHE A 43 -5.88 -16.14 11.10
CA PHE A 43 -5.70 -16.01 9.66
C PHE A 43 -6.63 -16.95 8.88
N GLY A 44 -6.76 -18.20 9.31
CA GLY A 44 -7.67 -19.18 8.72
C GLY A 44 -9.14 -18.76 8.78
N ILE A 45 -9.59 -18.19 9.90
CA ILE A 45 -10.94 -17.62 10.05
C ILE A 45 -11.15 -16.46 9.08
N PHE A 46 -10.18 -15.57 8.99
CA PHE A 46 -10.26 -14.45 8.05
C PHE A 46 -10.33 -14.91 6.60
N VAL A 47 -9.48 -15.86 6.19
CA VAL A 47 -9.50 -16.46 4.85
C VAL A 47 -10.84 -17.14 4.56
N ALA A 48 -11.35 -17.94 5.48
CA ALA A 48 -12.66 -18.59 5.33
C ALA A 48 -13.80 -17.57 5.17
N GLY A 49 -13.77 -16.49 5.97
CA GLY A 49 -14.73 -15.40 5.88
C GLY A 49 -14.68 -14.68 4.54
N THR A 50 -13.48 -14.37 4.03
CA THR A 50 -13.32 -13.72 2.73
C THR A 50 -13.71 -14.64 1.56
N LEU A 51 -13.45 -15.93 1.63
CA LEU A 51 -13.93 -16.90 0.64
C LEU A 51 -15.45 -17.02 0.66
N TRP A 52 -16.08 -16.98 1.83
CA TRP A 52 -17.53 -16.94 1.95
C TRP A 52 -18.13 -15.68 1.30
N VAL A 53 -17.55 -14.50 1.55
CA VAL A 53 -17.95 -13.25 0.88
C VAL A 53 -17.79 -13.34 -0.62
N THR A 54 -16.69 -13.94 -1.11
CA THR A 54 -16.46 -14.17 -2.53
C THR A 54 -17.54 -15.05 -3.15
N LYS A 55 -17.91 -16.15 -2.49
CA LYS A 55 -19.00 -17.03 -2.93
C LYS A 55 -20.35 -16.29 -2.97
N TRP A 56 -20.66 -15.51 -1.94
CA TRP A 56 -21.87 -14.70 -1.87
C TRP A 56 -21.93 -13.65 -3.00
N ALA A 57 -20.82 -12.97 -3.27
CA ALA A 57 -20.73 -11.97 -4.32
C ALA A 57 -20.80 -12.61 -5.72
N ALA A 58 -20.16 -13.76 -5.93
CA ALA A 58 -20.22 -14.51 -7.18
C ALA A 58 -21.66 -14.90 -7.53
N ALA A 59 -22.48 -15.27 -6.54
CA ALA A 59 -23.89 -15.58 -6.75
C ALA A 59 -24.73 -14.37 -7.22
N LYS A 60 -24.26 -13.14 -6.98
CA LYS A 60 -24.90 -11.89 -7.40
C LYS A 60 -24.38 -11.36 -8.73
N THR A 61 -23.24 -11.82 -9.18
CA THR A 61 -22.57 -11.38 -10.42
C THR A 61 -23.20 -12.12 -11.61
N LYS A 62 -24.09 -11.46 -12.35
CA LYS A 62 -24.83 -12.05 -13.48
C LYS A 62 -24.49 -11.43 -14.83
N SER A 63 -23.86 -10.28 -14.84
CA SER A 63 -23.52 -9.53 -16.03
C SER A 63 -22.07 -9.07 -16.04
N ALA A 64 -21.57 -8.65 -17.22
CA ALA A 64 -20.26 -8.03 -17.32
C ALA A 64 -20.18 -6.73 -16.49
N ALA A 65 -21.28 -5.97 -16.40
CA ALA A 65 -21.33 -4.78 -15.54
C ALA A 65 -21.20 -5.13 -14.06
N ASP A 66 -21.85 -6.19 -13.59
CA ASP A 66 -21.68 -6.66 -12.21
C ASP A 66 -20.24 -7.10 -11.94
N PHE A 67 -19.64 -7.81 -12.91
CA PHE A 67 -18.28 -8.31 -12.77
C PHE A 67 -17.23 -7.19 -12.73
N TYR A 68 -17.32 -6.20 -13.65
CA TYR A 68 -16.31 -5.15 -13.77
C TYR A 68 -16.59 -3.91 -12.94
N THR A 69 -17.85 -3.60 -12.63
CA THR A 69 -18.25 -2.35 -11.95
C THR A 69 -19.16 -2.54 -10.74
N ALA A 70 -19.34 -3.78 -10.27
CA ALA A 70 -20.24 -4.10 -9.16
C ALA A 70 -21.68 -3.54 -9.39
N GLY A 71 -22.14 -3.49 -10.65
CA GLY A 71 -23.44 -2.95 -11.03
C GLY A 71 -23.59 -1.43 -10.86
N GLY A 72 -22.54 -0.71 -10.49
CA GLY A 72 -22.56 0.75 -10.26
C GLY A 72 -23.37 1.19 -9.02
N GLY A 73 -23.66 0.27 -8.09
CA GLY A 73 -24.52 0.54 -6.93
C GLY A 73 -23.78 0.78 -5.61
N ILE A 74 -22.46 0.91 -5.63
CA ILE A 74 -21.65 1.10 -4.41
C ILE A 74 -21.73 2.57 -3.98
N THR A 75 -22.04 2.84 -2.71
CA THR A 75 -22.05 4.22 -2.17
C THR A 75 -20.64 4.81 -2.09
N GLY A 76 -20.53 6.14 -2.12
CA GLY A 76 -19.22 6.80 -2.01
C GLY A 76 -18.48 6.48 -0.71
N PHE A 77 -19.17 6.28 0.40
CA PHE A 77 -18.55 5.85 1.66
C PHE A 77 -17.98 4.43 1.56
N GLN A 78 -18.77 3.48 1.06
CA GLN A 78 -18.33 2.09 0.85
C GLN A 78 -17.15 2.02 -0.11
N ASN A 79 -17.24 2.76 -1.23
CA ASN A 79 -16.16 2.82 -2.20
C ASN A 79 -14.92 3.50 -1.64
N GLY A 80 -15.07 4.53 -0.81
CA GLY A 80 -13.95 5.16 -0.10
C GLY A 80 -13.21 4.19 0.83
N LEU A 81 -13.94 3.37 1.59
CA LEU A 81 -13.35 2.29 2.38
C LEU A 81 -12.71 1.20 1.50
N ALA A 82 -13.33 0.84 0.38
CA ALA A 82 -12.77 -0.14 -0.54
C ALA A 82 -11.45 0.36 -1.16
N ILE A 83 -11.41 1.63 -1.60
CA ILE A 83 -10.18 2.27 -2.10
C ILE A 83 -9.11 2.31 -1.02
N ALA A 84 -9.46 2.72 0.20
CA ALA A 84 -8.53 2.69 1.32
C ALA A 84 -8.01 1.27 1.58
N GLY A 85 -8.89 0.26 1.52
CA GLY A 85 -8.51 -1.14 1.62
C GLY A 85 -7.57 -1.61 0.51
N ASP A 86 -7.79 -1.20 -0.74
CA ASP A 86 -6.86 -1.50 -1.83
C ASP A 86 -5.49 -0.88 -1.58
N TYR A 87 -5.48 0.35 -1.07
CA TYR A 87 -4.28 1.15 -0.90
C TYR A 87 -3.47 0.77 0.34
N MET A 88 -4.15 0.56 1.48
CA MET A 88 -3.53 0.09 2.72
C MET A 88 -3.16 -1.39 2.59
N SER A 89 -1.96 -1.65 2.15
CA SER A 89 -1.43 -2.99 1.87
C SER A 89 -0.32 -3.37 2.84
N ALA A 90 0.16 -4.62 2.76
CA ALA A 90 1.33 -5.06 3.50
C ALA A 90 2.55 -4.17 3.19
N ALA A 91 2.77 -3.80 1.94
CA ALA A 91 3.86 -2.91 1.54
C ALA A 91 3.74 -1.52 2.18
N SER A 92 2.54 -0.91 2.22
CA SER A 92 2.35 0.40 2.85
C SER A 92 2.42 0.34 4.38
N PHE A 93 1.95 -0.73 5.01
CA PHE A 93 2.02 -0.87 6.46
C PHE A 93 3.45 -1.20 6.93
N LEU A 94 3.98 -2.34 6.49
CA LEU A 94 5.31 -2.79 6.91
C LEU A 94 6.41 -1.92 6.32
N GLY A 95 6.31 -1.56 5.04
CA GLY A 95 7.33 -0.78 4.35
C GLY A 95 7.48 0.63 4.93
N ILE A 96 6.39 1.36 5.17
CA ILE A 96 6.45 2.71 5.72
C ILE A 96 6.86 2.67 7.20
N SER A 97 6.32 1.75 8.01
CA SER A 97 6.72 1.62 9.40
C SER A 97 8.21 1.25 9.53
N ALA A 98 8.72 0.36 8.66
CA ALA A 98 10.14 0.03 8.61
C ALA A 98 11.00 1.21 8.13
N ALA A 99 10.54 1.98 7.14
CA ALA A 99 11.24 3.18 6.70
C ALA A 99 11.34 4.21 7.82
N VAL A 100 10.26 4.44 8.58
CA VAL A 100 10.26 5.33 9.75
C VAL A 100 11.17 4.77 10.84
N MET A 101 11.16 3.47 11.13
CA MET A 101 12.08 2.85 12.08
C MET A 101 13.55 3.06 11.68
N ALA A 102 13.85 2.96 10.37
CA ALA A 102 15.22 3.11 9.87
C ALA A 102 15.69 4.57 9.84
N THR A 103 14.87 5.48 9.32
CA THR A 103 15.25 6.86 8.96
C THR A 103 14.46 7.95 9.70
N GLY A 104 13.55 7.57 10.60
CA GLY A 104 12.74 8.53 11.35
C GLY A 104 11.80 9.32 10.43
N TYR A 105 11.83 10.65 10.56
CA TYR A 105 10.98 11.58 9.81
C TYR A 105 11.04 11.36 8.29
N ASP A 106 12.23 11.08 7.75
CA ASP A 106 12.41 10.88 6.31
C ASP A 106 11.62 9.69 5.75
N GLY A 107 11.29 8.70 6.59
CA GLY A 107 10.40 7.61 6.19
C GLY A 107 9.02 8.07 5.78
N LEU A 108 8.60 9.28 6.21
CA LEU A 108 7.32 9.89 5.82
C LEU A 108 7.27 10.38 4.37
N ILE A 109 8.40 10.51 3.68
CA ILE A 109 8.41 10.97 2.29
C ILE A 109 7.53 10.08 1.40
N TYR A 110 7.49 8.78 1.70
CA TYR A 110 6.62 7.83 1.00
C TYR A 110 5.14 8.12 1.28
N SER A 111 4.76 8.23 2.55
CA SER A 111 3.36 8.47 2.93
C SER A 111 2.86 9.82 2.46
N ILE A 112 3.66 10.87 2.59
CA ILE A 112 3.31 12.22 2.13
C ILE A 112 3.18 12.23 0.60
N GLY A 113 4.16 11.69 -0.13
CA GLY A 113 4.14 11.64 -1.59
C GLY A 113 2.92 10.89 -2.11
N PHE A 114 2.60 9.76 -1.52
CA PHE A 114 1.41 8.99 -1.87
C PHE A 114 0.10 9.72 -1.51
N LEU A 115 0.01 10.35 -0.34
CA LEU A 115 -1.21 11.01 0.12
C LEU A 115 -1.55 12.24 -0.75
N VAL A 116 -0.57 13.01 -1.19
CA VAL A 116 -0.76 14.22 -1.99
C VAL A 116 -1.33 13.91 -3.39
N GLY A 117 -1.23 12.68 -3.86
CA GLY A 117 -1.90 12.24 -5.10
C GLY A 117 -3.43 12.28 -5.02
N TRP A 118 -4.03 12.09 -3.84
CA TRP A 118 -5.48 12.03 -3.67
C TRP A 118 -6.22 13.33 -3.94
N PRO A 119 -5.76 14.52 -3.54
CA PRO A 119 -6.33 15.78 -3.97
C PRO A 119 -6.39 15.94 -5.48
N ILE A 120 -5.35 15.52 -6.21
CA ILE A 120 -5.34 15.55 -7.69
C ILE A 120 -6.46 14.67 -8.24
N ILE A 121 -6.59 13.45 -7.72
CA ILE A 121 -7.67 12.52 -8.12
C ILE A 121 -9.03 13.15 -7.83
N THR A 122 -9.20 13.76 -6.65
CA THR A 122 -10.47 14.38 -6.25
C THR A 122 -10.92 15.47 -7.19
N PHE A 123 -10.03 16.42 -7.48
CA PHE A 123 -10.40 17.64 -8.21
C PHE A 123 -10.32 17.50 -9.72
N LEU A 124 -9.43 16.65 -10.24
CA LEU A 124 -9.16 16.59 -11.67
C LEU A 124 -9.64 15.31 -12.36
N MET A 125 -9.79 14.20 -11.62
CA MET A 125 -9.95 12.89 -12.25
C MET A 125 -11.28 12.19 -11.93
N ALA A 126 -11.69 12.13 -10.66
CA ALA A 126 -12.77 11.25 -10.20
C ALA A 126 -14.09 11.43 -10.97
N GLU A 127 -14.56 12.68 -11.12
CA GLU A 127 -15.80 12.97 -11.87
C GLU A 127 -15.66 12.66 -13.35
N ARG A 128 -14.54 13.08 -13.95
CA ARG A 128 -14.30 12.88 -15.39
C ARG A 128 -14.22 11.42 -15.75
N LEU A 129 -13.50 10.63 -14.93
CA LEU A 129 -13.44 9.18 -15.10
C LEU A 129 -14.83 8.57 -15.00
N ARG A 130 -15.61 8.92 -13.96
CA ARG A 130 -16.95 8.35 -13.78
C ARG A 130 -17.90 8.70 -14.94
N ASN A 131 -17.82 9.92 -15.46
CA ASN A 131 -18.73 10.39 -16.52
C ASN A 131 -18.33 9.89 -17.92
N LEU A 132 -17.05 9.68 -18.20
CA LEU A 132 -16.54 9.34 -19.53
C LEU A 132 -16.22 7.85 -19.69
N GLY A 133 -15.94 7.14 -18.59
CA GLY A 133 -15.55 5.74 -18.63
C GLY A 133 -16.72 4.78 -18.47
N LYS A 134 -16.49 3.55 -18.93
CA LYS A 134 -17.47 2.46 -18.81
C LYS A 134 -16.97 1.36 -17.87
N PHE A 135 -15.78 0.83 -18.13
CA PHE A 135 -15.18 -0.27 -17.37
C PHE A 135 -13.75 0.00 -16.93
N THR A 136 -12.97 0.71 -17.74
CA THR A 136 -11.56 0.97 -17.50
C THR A 136 -11.18 2.40 -17.86
N PHE A 137 -10.04 2.88 -17.37
CA PHE A 137 -9.53 4.20 -17.77
C PHE A 137 -9.19 4.26 -19.27
N ALA A 138 -8.92 3.13 -19.92
CA ALA A 138 -8.68 3.06 -21.36
C ALA A 138 -9.92 3.51 -22.17
N ASP A 139 -11.12 3.29 -21.63
CA ASP A 139 -12.36 3.79 -22.24
C ASP A 139 -12.38 5.32 -22.26
N VAL A 140 -11.90 5.96 -21.18
CA VAL A 140 -11.79 7.42 -21.07
C VAL A 140 -10.76 7.97 -22.05
N ALA A 141 -9.60 7.35 -22.17
CA ALA A 141 -8.57 7.72 -23.12
C ALA A 141 -9.05 7.53 -24.57
N GLY A 142 -9.77 6.43 -24.85
CA GLY A 142 -10.36 6.12 -26.16
C GLY A 142 -11.45 7.08 -26.60
N TYR A 143 -11.98 7.90 -25.69
CA TYR A 143 -12.96 8.96 -26.06
C TYR A 143 -12.33 10.07 -26.89
N ARG A 144 -11.05 10.39 -26.67
CA ARG A 144 -10.34 11.46 -27.35
C ARG A 144 -9.37 10.98 -28.44
N PHE A 145 -8.82 9.79 -28.28
CA PHE A 145 -7.80 9.22 -29.17
C PHE A 145 -8.38 8.09 -30.02
N GLN A 146 -7.63 7.68 -31.06
CA GLN A 146 -8.00 6.51 -31.85
C GLN A 146 -8.03 5.26 -30.97
N GLN A 147 -9.18 4.57 -30.97
CA GLN A 147 -9.46 3.51 -30.00
C GLN A 147 -8.47 2.32 -30.07
N GLY A 148 -8.11 1.87 -31.28
CA GLY A 148 -7.21 0.72 -31.43
C GLY A 148 -5.84 0.94 -30.77
N PRO A 149 -5.05 1.91 -31.25
CA PRO A 149 -3.72 2.18 -30.69
C PRO A 149 -3.72 2.54 -29.20
N ILE A 150 -4.68 3.41 -28.76
CA ILE A 150 -4.69 3.86 -27.35
C ILE A 150 -5.10 2.75 -26.40
N ARG A 151 -6.01 1.87 -26.80
CA ARG A 151 -6.39 0.71 -25.97
C ARG A 151 -5.26 -0.30 -25.84
N ALA A 152 -4.54 -0.56 -26.94
CA ALA A 152 -3.36 -1.44 -26.89
C ALA A 152 -2.27 -0.86 -25.99
N PHE A 153 -1.99 0.44 -26.11
CA PHE A 153 -1.01 1.13 -25.27
C PHE A 153 -1.42 1.12 -23.78
N ALA A 154 -2.67 1.47 -23.50
CA ALA A 154 -3.20 1.47 -22.14
C ALA A 154 -3.21 0.07 -21.51
N ALA A 155 -3.57 -0.97 -22.27
CA ALA A 155 -3.52 -2.35 -21.80
C ALA A 155 -2.08 -2.79 -21.48
N SER A 156 -1.13 -2.51 -22.37
CA SER A 156 0.28 -2.83 -22.15
C SER A 156 0.85 -2.11 -20.93
N GLY A 157 0.57 -0.80 -20.80
CA GLY A 157 0.98 -0.02 -19.63
C GLY A 157 0.36 -0.54 -18.33
N THR A 158 -0.93 -0.87 -18.36
CA THR A 158 -1.62 -1.46 -17.21
C THR A 158 -0.99 -2.79 -16.79
N LEU A 159 -0.70 -3.68 -17.73
CA LEU A 159 -0.07 -4.97 -17.42
C LEU A 159 1.31 -4.80 -16.79
N VAL A 160 2.12 -3.86 -17.28
CA VAL A 160 3.43 -3.56 -16.70
C VAL A 160 3.30 -3.03 -15.28
N VAL A 161 2.45 -2.02 -15.06
CA VAL A 161 2.23 -1.43 -13.72
C VAL A 161 1.71 -2.48 -12.74
N VAL A 162 0.72 -3.28 -13.15
CA VAL A 162 0.13 -4.32 -12.30
C VAL A 162 1.15 -5.42 -11.98
N ALA A 163 1.99 -5.81 -12.93
CA ALA A 163 3.04 -6.80 -12.70
C ALA A 163 4.02 -6.33 -11.61
N PHE A 164 4.52 -5.09 -11.68
CA PHE A 164 5.39 -4.54 -10.64
C PHE A 164 4.69 -4.40 -9.29
N TYR A 165 3.46 -3.91 -9.29
CA TYR A 165 2.67 -3.81 -8.07
C TYR A 165 2.45 -5.19 -7.42
N LEU A 166 2.14 -6.21 -8.23
CA LEU A 166 1.95 -7.59 -7.77
C LEU A 166 3.22 -8.16 -7.14
N ILE A 167 4.40 -7.94 -7.75
CA ILE A 167 5.68 -8.38 -7.19
C ILE A 167 5.85 -7.82 -5.76
N ALA A 168 5.65 -6.51 -5.57
CA ALA A 168 5.76 -5.89 -4.26
C ALA A 168 4.78 -6.49 -3.22
N GLN A 169 3.53 -6.75 -3.62
CA GLN A 169 2.52 -7.37 -2.75
C GLN A 169 2.88 -8.82 -2.40
N MET A 170 3.35 -9.59 -3.37
CA MET A 170 3.71 -11.00 -3.17
C MET A 170 4.93 -11.15 -2.27
N VAL A 171 5.92 -10.26 -2.37
CA VAL A 171 7.07 -10.22 -1.44
C VAL A 171 6.59 -9.98 -0.01
N GLY A 172 5.76 -8.95 0.21
CA GLY A 172 5.22 -8.65 1.55
C GLY A 172 4.38 -9.78 2.13
N ALA A 173 3.47 -10.33 1.33
CA ALA A 173 2.62 -11.46 1.75
C ALA A 173 3.44 -12.72 2.02
N GLY A 174 4.41 -13.04 1.17
CA GLY A 174 5.30 -14.18 1.34
C GLY A 174 6.11 -14.12 2.64
N GLN A 175 6.64 -12.94 2.99
CA GLN A 175 7.36 -12.74 4.26
C GLN A 175 6.43 -12.92 5.47
N LEU A 176 5.21 -12.39 5.44
CA LEU A 176 4.24 -12.56 6.52
C LEU A 176 3.86 -14.03 6.72
N ILE A 177 3.58 -14.76 5.65
CA ILE A 177 3.22 -16.18 5.73
C ILE A 177 4.42 -17.02 6.21
N LYS A 178 5.64 -16.70 5.74
CA LYS A 178 6.87 -17.33 6.26
C LYS A 178 6.99 -17.15 7.78
N LEU A 179 6.77 -15.93 8.27
CA LEU A 179 6.82 -15.64 9.71
C LEU A 179 5.73 -16.35 10.51
N LEU A 180 4.49 -16.39 10.01
CA LEU A 180 3.36 -16.98 10.72
C LEU A 180 3.38 -18.50 10.73
N PHE A 181 3.74 -19.12 9.61
CA PHE A 181 3.63 -20.57 9.42
C PHE A 181 4.98 -21.28 9.47
N GLY A 182 6.09 -20.56 9.45
CA GLY A 182 7.44 -21.14 9.38
C GLY A 182 7.72 -21.86 8.06
N LEU A 183 6.95 -21.57 7.00
CA LEU A 183 7.10 -22.17 5.67
C LEU A 183 8.29 -21.58 4.91
N GLU A 184 8.78 -22.34 3.92
CA GLU A 184 9.70 -21.80 2.94
C GLU A 184 9.03 -20.65 2.14
N TYR A 185 9.80 -19.60 1.86
CA TYR A 185 9.28 -18.38 1.21
C TYR A 185 8.54 -18.66 -0.10
N TRP A 186 9.10 -19.53 -0.96
CA TRP A 186 8.47 -19.85 -2.23
C TRP A 186 7.11 -20.57 -2.07
N MET A 187 6.98 -21.44 -1.06
CA MET A 187 5.71 -22.11 -0.75
C MET A 187 4.66 -21.09 -0.29
N ALA A 188 5.08 -20.14 0.55
CA ALA A 188 4.21 -19.05 0.98
C ALA A 188 3.68 -18.23 -0.20
N VAL A 189 4.55 -17.88 -1.15
CA VAL A 189 4.18 -17.15 -2.37
C VAL A 189 3.21 -17.95 -3.23
N VAL A 190 3.44 -19.25 -3.44
CA VAL A 190 2.55 -20.11 -4.24
C VAL A 190 1.17 -20.23 -3.59
N ILE A 191 1.09 -20.45 -2.27
CA ILE A 191 -0.18 -20.55 -1.55
C ILE A 191 -0.99 -19.26 -1.65
N VAL A 192 -0.35 -18.12 -1.40
CA VAL A 192 -1.00 -16.80 -1.48
C VAL A 192 -1.44 -16.51 -2.91
N GLY A 193 -0.61 -16.81 -3.89
CA GLY A 193 -0.93 -16.63 -5.31
C GLY A 193 -2.13 -17.47 -5.75
N ALA A 194 -2.17 -18.74 -5.38
CA ALA A 194 -3.29 -19.63 -5.68
C ALA A 194 -4.60 -19.12 -5.02
N LEU A 195 -4.54 -18.72 -3.75
CA LEU A 195 -5.68 -18.16 -3.02
C LEU A 195 -6.20 -16.87 -3.70
N MET A 196 -5.28 -15.99 -4.11
CA MET A 196 -5.62 -14.77 -4.82
C MET A 196 -6.31 -15.06 -6.16
N MET A 197 -5.83 -16.05 -6.92
CA MET A 197 -6.47 -16.45 -8.18
C MET A 197 -7.92 -16.90 -7.96
N VAL A 198 -8.19 -17.66 -6.89
CA VAL A 198 -9.56 -18.08 -6.55
C VAL A 198 -10.45 -16.86 -6.27
N TYR A 199 -9.98 -15.88 -5.51
CA TYR A 199 -10.77 -14.67 -5.25
C TYR A 199 -11.13 -13.91 -6.53
N VAL A 200 -10.17 -13.72 -7.41
CA VAL A 200 -10.33 -12.89 -8.61
C VAL A 200 -11.23 -13.58 -9.64
N LEU A 201 -11.00 -14.87 -9.91
CA LEU A 201 -11.73 -15.60 -10.95
C LEU A 201 -13.22 -15.73 -10.67
N PHE A 202 -13.60 -15.89 -9.40
CA PHE A 202 -15.00 -16.16 -9.05
C PHE A 202 -15.76 -14.95 -8.51
N GLY A 203 -15.06 -13.93 -8.02
CA GLY A 203 -15.70 -12.87 -7.25
C GLY A 203 -16.01 -11.57 -8.01
N GLY A 204 -15.23 -11.22 -9.01
CA GLY A 204 -15.36 -9.95 -9.73
C GLY A 204 -15.24 -8.72 -8.80
N MET A 205 -15.69 -7.54 -9.29
CA MET A 205 -15.57 -6.28 -8.57
C MET A 205 -16.46 -6.22 -7.32
N THR A 206 -17.59 -6.90 -7.31
CA THR A 206 -18.47 -6.96 -6.12
C THR A 206 -17.77 -7.63 -4.95
N ALA A 207 -17.15 -8.80 -5.18
CA ALA A 207 -16.43 -9.51 -4.14
C ALA A 207 -15.21 -8.72 -3.65
N THR A 208 -14.40 -8.21 -4.59
CA THR A 208 -13.22 -7.44 -4.23
C THR A 208 -13.58 -6.19 -3.43
N THR A 209 -14.68 -5.51 -3.74
CA THR A 209 -15.14 -4.34 -2.98
C THR A 209 -15.43 -4.70 -1.51
N TRP A 210 -16.23 -5.74 -1.26
CA TRP A 210 -16.57 -6.13 0.10
C TRP A 210 -15.38 -6.70 0.88
N VAL A 211 -14.54 -7.49 0.24
CA VAL A 211 -13.31 -8.00 0.87
C VAL A 211 -12.39 -6.84 1.26
N GLN A 212 -12.24 -5.82 0.41
CA GLN A 212 -11.42 -4.65 0.72
C GLN A 212 -12.03 -3.77 1.83
N ILE A 213 -13.35 -3.63 1.89
CA ILE A 213 -14.02 -2.93 3.00
C ILE A 213 -13.72 -3.65 4.33
N ILE A 214 -13.90 -4.97 4.39
CA ILE A 214 -13.62 -5.77 5.58
C ILE A 214 -12.14 -5.63 5.97
N LYS A 215 -11.24 -5.76 5.01
CA LYS A 215 -9.80 -5.59 5.22
C LYS A 215 -9.47 -4.19 5.77
N ALA A 216 -10.05 -3.13 5.19
CA ALA A 216 -9.82 -1.77 5.64
C ALA A 216 -10.22 -1.57 7.10
N VAL A 217 -11.40 -2.04 7.47
CA VAL A 217 -11.91 -1.93 8.85
C VAL A 217 -11.01 -2.70 9.82
N LEU A 218 -10.71 -3.96 9.53
CA LEU A 218 -9.86 -4.77 10.41
C LEU A 218 -8.45 -4.22 10.52
N LEU A 219 -7.86 -3.75 9.40
CA LEU A 219 -6.53 -3.16 9.42
C LEU A 219 -6.50 -1.87 10.23
N LEU A 220 -7.45 -0.96 10.01
CA LEU A 220 -7.52 0.29 10.78
C LEU A 220 -7.72 0.03 12.27
N LEU A 221 -8.57 -0.91 12.64
CA LEU A 221 -8.74 -1.29 14.05
C LEU A 221 -7.44 -1.85 14.65
N GLY A 222 -6.79 -2.78 13.95
CA GLY A 222 -5.54 -3.39 14.41
C GLY A 222 -4.40 -2.39 14.54
N VAL A 223 -4.20 -1.55 13.52
CA VAL A 223 -3.14 -0.53 13.52
C VAL A 223 -3.43 0.57 14.55
N SER A 224 -4.71 0.96 14.75
CA SER A 224 -5.10 1.88 15.81
C SER A 224 -4.81 1.30 17.18
N PHE A 225 -5.14 0.04 17.41
CA PHE A 225 -4.81 -0.65 18.65
C PHE A 225 -3.30 -0.71 18.90
N MET A 226 -2.50 -1.05 17.89
CA MET A 226 -1.03 -1.06 18.01
C MET A 226 -0.49 0.33 18.36
N ALA A 227 -0.92 1.38 17.66
CA ALA A 227 -0.50 2.75 17.94
C ALA A 227 -0.93 3.21 19.35
N PHE A 228 -2.15 2.84 19.76
CA PHE A 228 -2.65 3.09 21.12
C PHE A 228 -1.75 2.42 22.17
N MET A 229 -1.38 1.15 21.98
CA MET A 229 -0.50 0.41 22.91
C MET A 229 0.91 1.02 22.98
N VAL A 230 1.45 1.49 21.84
CA VAL A 230 2.72 2.21 21.81
C VAL A 230 2.62 3.50 22.63
N LEU A 231 1.62 4.33 22.38
CA LEU A 231 1.44 5.61 23.11
C LEU A 231 1.16 5.41 24.60
N ALA A 232 0.42 4.37 24.97
CA ALA A 232 0.11 4.07 26.37
C ALA A 232 1.38 3.83 27.20
N GLN A 233 2.44 3.25 26.62
CA GLN A 233 3.72 3.07 27.32
C GLN A 233 4.45 4.38 27.63
N TYR A 234 4.10 5.46 26.92
CA TYR A 234 4.67 6.80 27.09
C TYR A 234 3.65 7.80 27.65
N GLY A 235 2.63 7.32 28.39
CA GLY A 235 1.62 8.17 29.01
C GLY A 235 0.79 8.99 28.00
N PHE A 236 0.63 8.48 26.77
CA PHE A 236 -0.02 9.18 25.66
C PHE A 236 0.67 10.47 25.22
N SER A 237 1.96 10.64 25.54
CA SER A 237 2.77 11.76 25.09
C SER A 237 3.59 11.39 23.84
N PRO A 238 3.26 11.93 22.66
CA PRO A 238 4.09 11.78 21.48
C PRO A 238 5.50 12.34 21.67
N GLU A 239 5.62 13.44 22.44
CA GLU A 239 6.91 14.06 22.76
C GLU A 239 7.81 13.09 23.55
N ALA A 240 7.27 12.40 24.57
CA ALA A 240 8.00 11.40 25.33
C ALA A 240 8.48 10.23 24.43
N LEU A 241 7.63 9.77 23.49
CA LEU A 241 7.99 8.74 22.52
C LEU A 241 9.13 9.20 21.61
N PHE A 242 9.06 10.41 21.06
CA PHE A 242 10.08 10.95 20.16
C PHE A 242 11.42 11.18 20.89
N THR A 243 11.37 11.76 22.08
CA THR A 243 12.57 11.94 22.92
C THR A 243 13.26 10.60 23.17
N LYS A 244 12.48 9.57 23.53
CA LYS A 244 13.02 8.24 23.76
C LYS A 244 13.61 7.62 22.51
N ALA A 245 12.99 7.83 21.34
CA ALA A 245 13.52 7.36 20.07
C ALA A 245 14.87 8.02 19.73
N VAL A 246 15.03 9.31 19.99
CA VAL A 246 16.32 10.03 19.85
C VAL A 246 17.38 9.45 20.78
N GLU A 247 17.04 9.19 22.04
CA GLU A 247 17.96 8.55 23.00
C GLU A 247 18.42 7.19 22.50
N VAL A 248 17.51 6.32 22.07
CA VAL A 248 17.83 4.98 21.55
C VAL A 248 18.75 5.06 20.33
N LYS A 249 18.44 5.94 19.37
CA LYS A 249 19.28 6.12 18.17
C LYS A 249 20.66 6.68 18.52
N THR A 250 20.74 7.57 19.51
CA THR A 250 22.03 8.07 20.03
C THR A 250 22.83 6.94 20.63
N GLN A 251 22.20 6.11 21.49
CA GLN A 251 22.88 4.98 22.12
C GLN A 251 23.35 3.94 21.09
N LEU A 252 22.54 3.65 20.05
CA LEU A 252 22.96 2.79 18.95
C LEU A 252 24.18 3.35 18.21
N GLY A 253 24.25 4.68 18.05
CA GLY A 253 25.40 5.35 17.48
C GLY A 253 26.67 5.17 18.32
N LEU A 254 26.55 5.31 19.64
CA LEU A 254 27.68 5.06 20.60
C LEU A 254 28.12 3.61 20.55
N ASN A 255 27.18 2.66 20.58
CA ASN A 255 27.46 1.23 20.48
C ASN A 255 28.17 0.85 19.17
N ALA A 256 27.90 1.60 18.10
CA ALA A 256 28.55 1.45 16.80
C ALA A 256 29.95 2.16 16.72
N GLY A 257 30.46 2.68 17.84
CA GLY A 257 31.78 3.30 17.92
C GLY A 257 31.86 4.75 17.41
N LYS A 258 30.73 5.45 17.24
CA LYS A 258 30.74 6.88 16.91
C LYS A 258 31.18 7.72 18.11
N SER A 259 31.73 8.90 17.82
CA SER A 259 31.99 9.89 18.86
C SER A 259 30.70 10.31 19.57
N PRO A 260 30.70 10.76 20.83
CA PRO A 260 29.48 11.22 21.51
C PRO A 260 28.75 12.33 20.75
N GLU A 261 29.51 13.23 20.13
CA GLU A 261 28.90 14.30 19.31
C GLU A 261 28.26 13.78 18.06
N ASP A 262 28.88 12.89 17.29
CA ASP A 262 28.33 12.28 16.09
C ASP A 262 27.14 11.39 16.40
N ALA A 263 27.16 10.67 17.52
CA ALA A 263 26.07 9.84 17.98
C ALA A 263 24.84 10.70 18.34
N ALA A 264 25.02 11.80 19.07
CA ALA A 264 23.94 12.74 19.40
C ALA A 264 23.36 13.39 18.14
N LYS A 265 24.20 13.80 17.19
CA LYS A 265 23.78 14.34 15.90
C LYS A 265 23.00 13.30 15.08
N ALA A 266 23.44 12.06 15.05
CA ALA A 266 22.73 10.96 14.38
C ALA A 266 21.38 10.67 15.06
N GLY A 267 21.31 10.72 16.40
CA GLY A 267 20.06 10.59 17.14
C GLY A 267 19.06 11.69 16.78
N LEU A 268 19.49 12.93 16.80
CA LEU A 268 18.62 14.07 16.45
C LEU A 268 18.19 14.08 14.98
N SER A 269 19.00 13.52 14.08
CA SER A 269 18.70 13.53 12.64
C SER A 269 17.41 12.78 12.27
N ILE A 270 16.94 11.86 13.12
CA ILE A 270 15.66 11.16 12.87
C ILE A 270 14.43 12.06 13.02
N MET A 271 14.58 13.25 13.59
CA MET A 271 13.49 14.20 13.82
C MET A 271 13.33 15.22 12.70
N GLY A 272 14.22 15.22 11.71
CA GLY A 272 14.19 16.18 10.61
C GLY A 272 14.40 15.54 9.23
N PRO A 273 14.09 16.29 8.16
CA PRO A 273 14.30 15.82 6.79
C PRO A 273 15.79 15.89 6.40
N GLY A 274 16.14 15.17 5.31
CA GLY A 274 17.45 15.28 4.65
C GLY A 274 18.44 14.17 4.99
N GLY A 275 18.04 13.18 5.80
CA GLY A 275 18.83 11.97 6.05
C GLY A 275 18.79 10.97 4.89
N PHE A 276 17.63 10.80 4.27
CA PHE A 276 17.41 9.86 3.18
C PHE A 276 17.68 10.48 1.80
N ILE A 277 17.11 11.65 1.51
CA ILE A 277 17.35 12.40 0.27
C ILE A 277 17.88 13.79 0.65
N LYS A 278 19.16 14.02 0.38
CA LYS A 278 19.85 15.26 0.76
C LYS A 278 19.62 16.40 -0.24
N ASP A 279 19.45 16.06 -1.52
CA ASP A 279 19.25 17.04 -2.57
C ASP A 279 17.78 17.45 -2.68
N PRO A 280 17.41 18.74 -2.54
CA PRO A 280 16.02 19.20 -2.60
C PRO A 280 15.32 18.89 -3.92
N ILE A 281 16.03 18.98 -5.05
CA ILE A 281 15.47 18.71 -6.38
C ILE A 281 15.10 17.23 -6.50
N SER A 282 15.97 16.34 -6.02
CA SER A 282 15.70 14.90 -5.97
C SER A 282 14.53 14.59 -5.05
N ALA A 283 14.39 15.26 -3.91
CA ALA A 283 13.26 15.09 -2.99
C ALA A 283 11.94 15.52 -3.64
N ILE A 284 11.90 16.66 -4.31
CA ILE A 284 10.73 17.15 -5.04
C ILE A 284 10.38 16.18 -6.18
N SER A 285 11.37 15.77 -6.98
CA SER A 285 11.19 14.83 -8.09
C SER A 285 10.62 13.49 -7.61
N PHE A 286 11.16 12.97 -6.50
CA PHE A 286 10.68 11.75 -5.89
C PHE A 286 9.25 11.89 -5.36
N GLY A 287 8.94 12.97 -4.66
CA GLY A 287 7.59 13.28 -4.20
C GLY A 287 6.58 13.39 -5.35
N MET A 288 6.95 14.05 -6.45
CA MET A 288 6.10 14.11 -7.65
C MET A 288 5.89 12.74 -8.30
N ALA A 289 6.93 11.91 -8.35
CA ALA A 289 6.81 10.55 -8.88
C ALA A 289 5.80 9.70 -8.07
N LEU A 290 5.84 9.79 -6.74
CA LEU A 290 4.89 9.13 -5.85
C LEU A 290 3.46 9.68 -6.02
N MET A 291 3.32 10.99 -6.11
CA MET A 291 2.05 11.69 -6.27
C MET A 291 1.34 11.33 -7.59
N PHE A 292 2.03 11.47 -8.72
CA PHE A 292 1.47 11.13 -10.02
C PHE A 292 1.34 9.62 -10.24
N GLY A 293 2.26 8.83 -9.66
CA GLY A 293 2.17 7.38 -9.64
C GLY A 293 0.88 6.90 -8.99
N THR A 294 0.55 7.43 -7.82
CA THR A 294 -0.71 7.15 -7.11
C THR A 294 -1.92 7.53 -7.96
N ALA A 295 -1.90 8.72 -8.56
CA ALA A 295 -2.99 9.20 -9.40
C ALA A 295 -3.19 8.37 -10.68
N GLY A 296 -2.14 7.66 -11.13
CA GLY A 296 -2.16 6.83 -12.33
C GLY A 296 -2.43 5.34 -12.12
N LEU A 297 -2.65 4.88 -10.89
CA LEU A 297 -2.83 3.45 -10.59
C LEU A 297 -4.12 2.88 -11.22
N PRO A 298 -4.03 1.96 -12.18
CA PRO A 298 -5.20 1.49 -12.95
C PRO A 298 -6.28 0.85 -12.09
N HIS A 299 -5.90 0.04 -11.11
CA HIS A 299 -6.84 -0.65 -10.21
C HIS A 299 -7.58 0.32 -9.27
N ILE A 300 -6.97 1.44 -8.90
CA ILE A 300 -7.64 2.50 -8.14
C ILE A 300 -8.62 3.26 -9.05
N LEU A 301 -8.21 3.60 -10.27
CA LEU A 301 -9.04 4.34 -11.21
C LEU A 301 -10.31 3.57 -11.59
N MET A 302 -10.25 2.25 -11.65
CA MET A 302 -11.42 1.39 -11.90
C MET A 302 -12.50 1.51 -10.81
N ARG A 303 -12.16 1.87 -9.60
CA ARG A 303 -13.11 2.05 -8.48
C ARG A 303 -14.12 3.17 -8.73
N PHE A 304 -13.81 4.15 -9.57
CA PHE A 304 -14.75 5.23 -9.88
C PHE A 304 -15.91 4.79 -10.76
N PHE A 305 -15.83 3.62 -11.41
CA PHE A 305 -16.93 3.06 -12.19
C PHE A 305 -17.91 2.24 -11.35
N THR A 306 -17.59 1.94 -10.09
CA THR A 306 -18.47 1.16 -9.20
C THR A 306 -19.54 1.99 -8.49
N VAL A 307 -19.45 3.31 -8.54
CA VAL A 307 -20.41 4.24 -7.92
C VAL A 307 -21.44 4.74 -8.92
N PRO A 308 -22.65 5.16 -8.47
CA PRO A 308 -23.73 5.53 -9.39
C PRO A 308 -23.47 6.83 -10.17
N ASP A 309 -22.80 7.80 -9.59
CA ASP A 309 -22.63 9.14 -10.18
C ASP A 309 -21.32 9.82 -9.78
N ALA A 310 -21.06 10.99 -10.39
CA ALA A 310 -19.86 11.79 -10.16
C ALA A 310 -19.76 12.35 -8.72
N LYS A 311 -20.90 12.62 -8.07
CA LYS A 311 -20.93 13.11 -6.69
C LYS A 311 -20.45 12.03 -5.73
N GLU A 312 -20.95 10.79 -5.91
CA GLU A 312 -20.49 9.65 -5.13
C GLU A 312 -19.01 9.28 -5.45
N ALA A 313 -18.55 9.50 -6.68
CA ALA A 313 -17.13 9.34 -7.03
C ALA A 313 -16.23 10.32 -6.23
N ARG A 314 -16.56 11.60 -6.17
CA ARG A 314 -15.83 12.58 -5.33
C ARG A 314 -15.90 12.23 -3.84
N LYS A 315 -17.08 11.85 -3.37
CA LYS A 315 -17.28 11.45 -1.97
C LYS A 315 -16.43 10.23 -1.61
N SER A 316 -16.26 9.29 -2.53
CA SER A 316 -15.38 8.14 -2.30
C SER A 316 -13.92 8.53 -2.18
N VAL A 317 -13.44 9.50 -2.95
CA VAL A 317 -12.06 9.99 -2.81
C VAL A 317 -11.86 10.74 -1.48
N PHE A 318 -12.82 11.55 -1.07
CA PHE A 318 -12.78 12.22 0.24
C PHE A 318 -12.62 11.22 1.38
N TRP A 319 -13.45 10.18 1.42
CA TRP A 319 -13.36 9.15 2.45
C TRP A 319 -12.07 8.33 2.35
N ALA A 320 -11.65 7.97 1.14
CA ALA A 320 -10.39 7.28 0.93
C ALA A 320 -9.20 8.09 1.47
N THR A 321 -9.14 9.38 1.13
CA THR A 321 -8.07 10.29 1.60
C THR A 321 -8.07 10.39 3.13
N THR A 322 -9.24 10.48 3.76
CA THR A 322 -9.37 10.55 5.22
C THR A 322 -8.84 9.28 5.89
N TRP A 323 -9.25 8.09 5.43
CA TRP A 323 -8.82 6.84 6.02
C TRP A 323 -7.34 6.53 5.77
N ILE A 324 -6.84 6.83 4.57
CA ILE A 324 -5.42 6.67 4.24
C ILE A 324 -4.56 7.64 5.03
N GLY A 325 -4.98 8.91 5.16
CA GLY A 325 -4.28 9.90 5.97
C GLY A 325 -4.20 9.49 7.45
N TYR A 326 -5.31 9.03 8.01
CA TYR A 326 -5.35 8.50 9.37
C TYR A 326 -4.40 7.30 9.53
N PHE A 327 -4.44 6.36 8.61
CA PHE A 327 -3.53 5.21 8.61
C PHE A 327 -2.06 5.62 8.59
N TYR A 328 -1.67 6.64 7.83
CA TYR A 328 -0.29 7.11 7.80
C TYR A 328 0.17 7.74 9.11
N ILE A 329 -0.72 8.43 9.84
CA ILE A 329 -0.42 8.91 11.19
C ILE A 329 -0.12 7.71 12.12
N LEU A 330 -0.91 6.65 12.01
CA LEU A 330 -0.71 5.45 12.83
C LEU A 330 0.61 4.74 12.50
N THR A 331 0.95 4.59 11.20
CA THR A 331 2.22 3.96 10.79
C THR A 331 3.44 4.76 11.24
N PHE A 332 3.32 6.09 11.33
CA PHE A 332 4.36 6.94 11.88
C PHE A 332 4.59 6.67 13.37
N ILE A 333 3.52 6.64 14.16
CA ILE A 333 3.59 6.31 15.59
C ILE A 333 4.19 4.92 15.81
N ILE A 334 3.76 3.94 15.04
CA ILE A 334 4.27 2.55 15.12
C ILE A 334 5.73 2.49 14.70
N GLY A 335 6.14 3.21 13.67
CA GLY A 335 7.54 3.26 13.24
C GLY A 335 8.47 3.83 14.31
N PHE A 336 8.09 4.93 14.97
CA PHE A 336 8.82 5.45 16.12
C PHE A 336 8.76 4.51 17.33
N GLY A 337 7.60 3.87 17.57
CA GLY A 337 7.48 2.82 18.57
C GLY A 337 8.44 1.65 18.31
N ALA A 338 8.62 1.26 17.07
CA ALA A 338 9.55 0.21 16.69
C ALA A 338 11.02 0.59 16.96
N ILE A 339 11.41 1.86 16.78
CA ILE A 339 12.75 2.34 17.18
C ILE A 339 13.00 2.07 18.67
N VAL A 340 11.98 2.26 19.51
CA VAL A 340 12.17 2.20 20.96
C VAL A 340 11.98 0.81 21.53
N LEU A 341 11.10 0.00 20.94
CA LEU A 341 10.68 -1.28 21.50
C LEU A 341 11.40 -2.48 20.87
N VAL A 342 12.00 -2.32 19.69
CA VAL A 342 12.57 -3.44 18.91
C VAL A 342 14.07 -3.25 18.64
N SER A 343 14.60 -2.03 18.70
CA SER A 343 16.02 -1.71 18.39
C SER A 343 17.01 -2.04 19.51
#